data_fe3de874a39a18b91f7181cb3c6416f6
#
_entry.id   fe3de874a39a18b91f7181cb3c6416f6
#
_cell.length_a   1.000
_cell.length_b   1.000
_cell.length_c   1.000
_cell.angle_alpha   90.00
_cell.angle_beta   90.00
_cell.angle_gamma   90.00
#
_symmetry.space_group_name_H-M   'P 1'
#
loop_
_entity.id
_entity.type
_entity.pdbx_description
1 polymer ?
#
loop_
_entity_poly.entity_id
_entity_poly.type
_entity_poly.pdbx_seq_one_letter_code
_entity_poly.pdbx_strand_id
1 'polypeptide(L)'
;MLFDTHSHLNAEQFEEDLQEVIARMKKAGVTYTVVVGFDEVTIKKTIELAETYDFIYAAVGWHPVDAIDMTEEHLAWLEELASHPKVVALGEMGLDYHWDKSPKEIQKEVFRKQIALAKKVKLPIIIHNRDATQDIVDILEEENAAEVGGIMHCFSGSVEVAERCVDMNFLISLGGPVTFKNAKKPKEVAVEIPLEKLLIETDCPYLTPHPFRGKRNEPSYVKLVAEEIANLKGISYEEVAEITTKNAKALFGVE
;
A
#
# COMPACT_ATOMS: atom_id res chain seq x y z
N MET A 1 15.68 -11.16 2.35
CA MET A 1 14.51 -11.09 1.43
C MET A 1 13.62 -10.00 1.94
N LEU A 2 13.14 -9.11 1.06
CA LEU A 2 12.21 -8.04 1.38
C LEU A 2 11.02 -8.08 0.41
N PHE A 3 9.87 -7.63 0.87
CA PHE A 3 8.67 -7.43 0.08
C PHE A 3 8.26 -5.96 0.18
N ASP A 4 8.30 -5.22 -0.93
CA ASP A 4 7.76 -3.85 -1.02
C ASP A 4 6.26 -3.93 -1.31
N THR A 5 5.43 -3.66 -0.30
CA THR A 5 3.98 -3.91 -0.40
C THR A 5 3.20 -2.82 -1.14
N HIS A 6 3.87 -1.70 -1.51
CA HIS A 6 3.22 -0.61 -2.24
C HIS A 6 4.23 0.19 -3.05
N SER A 7 4.16 0.09 -4.36
CA SER A 7 5.00 0.85 -5.30
C SER A 7 4.21 1.30 -6.52
N HIS A 8 4.66 2.38 -7.17
CA HIS A 8 4.12 2.86 -8.44
C HIS A 8 5.17 2.78 -9.55
N LEU A 9 5.70 1.57 -9.80
CA LEU A 9 6.61 1.32 -10.94
C LEU A 9 5.96 1.56 -12.31
N ASN A 10 4.64 1.69 -12.34
CA ASN A 10 3.83 2.11 -13.47
C ASN A 10 3.86 3.63 -13.74
N ALA A 11 4.50 4.42 -12.87
CA ALA A 11 4.58 5.87 -13.01
C ALA A 11 5.56 6.29 -14.11
N GLU A 12 5.26 7.42 -14.79
CA GLU A 12 6.07 7.99 -15.86
C GLU A 12 7.54 8.21 -15.46
N GLN A 13 7.79 8.50 -14.20
CA GLN A 13 9.15 8.74 -13.68
C GLN A 13 10.08 7.53 -13.82
N PHE A 14 9.56 6.34 -14.08
CA PHE A 14 10.33 5.12 -14.25
C PHE A 14 10.46 4.65 -15.70
N GLU A 15 9.79 5.29 -16.67
CA GLU A 15 9.74 4.82 -18.06
C GLU A 15 11.14 4.71 -18.70
N GLU A 16 12.03 5.65 -18.41
CA GLU A 16 13.36 5.70 -19.04
C GLU A 16 14.36 4.68 -18.46
N ASP A 17 14.23 4.30 -17.16
CA ASP A 17 15.25 3.50 -16.46
C ASP A 17 14.66 2.34 -15.62
N LEU A 18 13.48 1.83 -15.97
CA LEU A 18 12.80 0.77 -15.23
C LEU A 18 13.68 -0.48 -15.03
N GLN A 19 14.44 -0.87 -16.04
CA GLN A 19 15.31 -2.05 -15.97
C GLN A 19 16.43 -1.87 -14.94
N GLU A 20 17.01 -0.68 -14.88
CA GLU A 20 18.05 -0.31 -13.92
C GLU A 20 17.47 -0.24 -12.49
N VAL A 21 16.24 0.29 -12.36
CA VAL A 21 15.49 0.31 -11.06
C VAL A 21 15.27 -1.13 -10.58
N ILE A 22 14.80 -2.02 -11.44
CA ILE A 22 14.60 -3.45 -11.13
C ILE A 22 15.92 -4.11 -10.74
N ALA A 23 17.01 -3.81 -11.45
CA ALA A 23 18.33 -4.35 -11.11
C ALA A 23 18.80 -3.89 -9.71
N ARG A 24 18.60 -2.60 -9.37
CA ARG A 24 18.90 -2.07 -8.03
C ARG A 24 18.01 -2.68 -6.96
N MET A 25 16.70 -2.85 -7.24
CA MET A 25 15.74 -3.53 -6.37
C MET A 25 16.23 -4.93 -5.99
N LYS A 26 16.57 -5.77 -6.99
CA LYS A 26 17.08 -7.14 -6.77
C LYS A 26 18.39 -7.14 -5.98
N LYS A 27 19.32 -6.24 -6.31
CA LYS A 27 20.60 -6.09 -5.60
C LYS A 27 20.41 -5.70 -4.12
N ALA A 28 19.36 -4.94 -3.81
CA ALA A 28 19.02 -4.56 -2.43
C ALA A 28 18.33 -5.69 -1.64
N GLY A 29 18.05 -6.85 -2.27
CA GLY A 29 17.39 -7.99 -1.64
C GLY A 29 15.86 -7.88 -1.62
N VAL A 30 15.27 -6.94 -2.37
CA VAL A 30 13.83 -6.85 -2.57
C VAL A 30 13.43 -7.89 -3.60
N THR A 31 12.68 -8.88 -3.16
CA THR A 31 12.34 -10.07 -3.94
C THR A 31 10.98 -9.93 -4.63
N TYR A 32 10.05 -9.20 -4.00
CA TYR A 32 8.70 -8.99 -4.49
C TYR A 32 8.28 -7.54 -4.32
N THR A 33 7.37 -7.08 -5.20
CA THR A 33 6.68 -5.81 -5.03
C THR A 33 5.24 -5.90 -5.51
N VAL A 34 4.33 -5.18 -4.84
CA VAL A 34 3.00 -4.90 -5.36
C VAL A 34 3.04 -3.56 -6.07
N VAL A 35 2.72 -3.56 -7.35
CA VAL A 35 2.52 -2.32 -8.13
C VAL A 35 1.05 -1.97 -8.07
N VAL A 36 0.76 -0.71 -7.76
CA VAL A 36 -0.60 -0.23 -7.51
C VAL A 36 -1.08 0.63 -8.67
N GLY A 37 -2.16 0.19 -9.32
CA GLY A 37 -2.89 0.96 -10.32
C GLY A 37 -4.13 1.58 -9.71
N PHE A 38 -4.33 2.87 -9.93
CA PHE A 38 -5.35 3.67 -9.22
C PHE A 38 -6.25 4.50 -10.14
N ASP A 39 -6.06 4.40 -11.45
CA ASP A 39 -6.88 4.92 -12.54
C ASP A 39 -6.77 4.01 -13.77
N GLU A 40 -7.53 4.29 -14.82
CA GLU A 40 -7.56 3.43 -16.01
C GLU A 40 -6.17 3.26 -16.67
N VAL A 41 -5.37 4.32 -16.72
CA VAL A 41 -4.04 4.29 -17.36
C VAL A 41 -3.05 3.49 -16.53
N THR A 42 -2.98 3.80 -15.26
CA THR A 42 -2.04 3.15 -14.33
C THR A 42 -2.39 1.68 -14.08
N ILE A 43 -3.69 1.33 -14.04
CA ILE A 43 -4.14 -0.07 -13.91
C ILE A 43 -3.68 -0.90 -15.11
N LYS A 44 -3.83 -0.41 -16.34
CA LYS A 44 -3.37 -1.13 -17.55
C LYS A 44 -1.86 -1.39 -17.51
N LYS A 45 -1.06 -0.36 -17.17
CA LYS A 45 0.40 -0.50 -17.00
C LYS A 45 0.75 -1.47 -15.85
N THR A 46 -0.01 -1.46 -14.76
CA THR A 46 0.19 -2.36 -13.63
C THR A 46 0.02 -3.82 -14.02
N ILE A 47 -1.03 -4.15 -14.76
CA ILE A 47 -1.26 -5.51 -15.26
C ILE A 47 -0.14 -5.93 -16.21
N GLU A 48 0.26 -5.06 -17.17
CA GLU A 48 1.37 -5.33 -18.08
C GLU A 48 2.68 -5.64 -17.33
N LEU A 49 3.01 -4.87 -16.30
CA LEU A 49 4.19 -5.12 -15.47
C LEU A 49 4.09 -6.45 -14.71
N ALA A 50 2.94 -6.76 -14.13
CA ALA A 50 2.72 -8.00 -13.39
C ALA A 50 2.77 -9.24 -14.30
N GLU A 51 2.33 -9.14 -15.56
CA GLU A 51 2.46 -10.21 -16.57
C GLU A 51 3.90 -10.37 -17.06
N THR A 52 4.64 -9.27 -17.12
CA THR A 52 6.03 -9.27 -17.63
C THR A 52 7.03 -9.81 -16.61
N TYR A 53 6.79 -9.56 -15.31
CA TYR A 53 7.73 -9.89 -14.25
C TYR A 53 7.11 -10.79 -13.18
N ASP A 54 7.66 -11.97 -12.98
CA ASP A 54 7.16 -12.97 -12.02
C ASP A 54 7.12 -12.47 -10.57
N PHE A 55 8.00 -11.55 -10.20
CA PHE A 55 8.12 -10.98 -8.86
C PHE A 55 7.25 -9.74 -8.62
N ILE A 56 6.52 -9.28 -9.65
CA ILE A 56 5.55 -8.19 -9.53
C ILE A 56 4.15 -8.77 -9.41
N TYR A 57 3.44 -8.29 -8.40
CA TYR A 57 2.01 -8.48 -8.22
C TYR A 57 1.27 -7.16 -8.42
N ALA A 58 -0.03 -7.23 -8.66
CA ALA A 58 -0.86 -6.07 -8.96
C ALA A 58 -1.88 -5.83 -7.84
N ALA A 59 -2.08 -4.57 -7.50
CA ALA A 59 -3.29 -4.11 -6.85
C ALA A 59 -4.01 -3.16 -7.81
N VAL A 60 -5.33 -3.25 -7.89
CA VAL A 60 -6.14 -2.44 -8.80
C VAL A 60 -7.31 -1.81 -8.06
N GLY A 61 -7.53 -0.53 -8.26
CA GLY A 61 -8.57 0.21 -7.58
C GLY A 61 -8.75 1.62 -8.13
N TRP A 62 -9.53 2.42 -7.45
CA TRP A 62 -9.80 3.80 -7.85
C TRP A 62 -9.50 4.75 -6.71
N HIS A 63 -8.52 5.63 -6.95
CA HIS A 63 -8.02 6.55 -5.93
C HIS A 63 -9.08 7.60 -5.54
N PRO A 64 -9.20 7.98 -4.27
CA PRO A 64 -10.21 8.94 -3.81
C PRO A 64 -10.14 10.31 -4.49
N VAL A 65 -8.97 10.78 -4.88
CA VAL A 65 -8.81 12.05 -5.61
C VAL A 65 -9.56 12.03 -6.94
N ASP A 66 -9.62 10.86 -7.60
CA ASP A 66 -10.27 10.65 -8.90
C ASP A 66 -11.66 10.00 -8.78
N ALA A 67 -12.22 9.93 -7.58
CA ALA A 67 -13.50 9.27 -7.31
C ALA A 67 -14.66 9.81 -8.18
N ILE A 68 -14.63 11.10 -8.51
CA ILE A 68 -15.67 11.74 -9.37
C ILE A 68 -15.70 11.15 -10.79
N ASP A 69 -14.59 10.58 -11.26
CA ASP A 69 -14.46 10.02 -12.61
C ASP A 69 -14.83 8.52 -12.65
N MET A 70 -15.07 7.89 -11.48
CA MET A 70 -15.41 6.47 -11.41
C MET A 70 -16.84 6.21 -11.89
N THR A 71 -17.01 5.25 -12.80
CA THR A 71 -18.29 4.80 -13.32
C THR A 71 -18.61 3.35 -12.92
N GLU A 72 -19.83 2.90 -13.16
CA GLU A 72 -20.22 1.49 -12.94
C GLU A 72 -19.46 0.54 -13.89
N GLU A 73 -19.09 1.01 -15.10
CA GLU A 73 -18.26 0.25 -16.03
C GLU A 73 -16.84 0.04 -15.46
N HIS A 74 -16.28 1.05 -14.79
CA HIS A 74 -14.99 0.92 -14.09
C HIS A 74 -15.09 -0.09 -12.94
N LEU A 75 -16.17 -0.07 -12.17
CA LEU A 75 -16.38 -1.04 -11.10
C LEU A 75 -16.47 -2.48 -11.64
N ALA A 76 -17.22 -2.68 -12.74
CA ALA A 76 -17.32 -3.98 -13.40
C ALA A 76 -15.97 -4.43 -13.97
N TRP A 77 -15.17 -3.52 -14.51
CA TRP A 77 -13.81 -3.82 -14.98
C TRP A 77 -12.87 -4.21 -13.84
N LEU A 78 -12.93 -3.53 -12.69
CA LEU A 78 -12.16 -3.94 -11.51
C LEU A 78 -12.55 -5.35 -11.04
N GLU A 79 -13.85 -5.70 -11.12
CA GLU A 79 -14.34 -7.05 -10.80
C GLU A 79 -13.74 -8.10 -11.74
N GLU A 80 -13.71 -7.82 -13.05
CA GLU A 80 -13.07 -8.70 -14.04
C GLU A 80 -11.58 -8.89 -13.74
N LEU A 81 -10.85 -7.78 -13.51
CA LEU A 81 -9.43 -7.80 -13.19
C LEU A 81 -9.10 -8.54 -11.90
N ALA A 82 -10.00 -8.53 -10.92
CA ALA A 82 -9.83 -9.26 -9.66
C ALA A 82 -9.70 -10.78 -9.85
N SER A 83 -10.10 -11.32 -10.99
CA SER A 83 -9.92 -12.74 -11.35
C SER A 83 -8.52 -13.05 -11.94
N HIS A 84 -7.73 -12.03 -12.25
CA HIS A 84 -6.40 -12.21 -12.81
C HIS A 84 -5.42 -12.76 -11.75
N PRO A 85 -4.62 -13.81 -12.07
CA PRO A 85 -3.80 -14.51 -11.07
C PRO A 85 -2.71 -13.64 -10.41
N LYS A 86 -2.38 -12.51 -11.03
CA LYS A 86 -1.41 -11.55 -10.50
C LYS A 86 -2.04 -10.44 -9.67
N VAL A 87 -3.37 -10.30 -9.67
CA VAL A 87 -4.08 -9.32 -8.84
C VAL A 87 -4.29 -9.91 -7.46
N VAL A 88 -3.64 -9.30 -6.46
CA VAL A 88 -3.58 -9.81 -5.08
C VAL A 88 -4.32 -8.94 -4.07
N ALA A 89 -4.77 -7.76 -4.48
CA ALA A 89 -5.55 -6.83 -3.65
C ALA A 89 -6.40 -5.90 -4.51
N LEU A 90 -7.46 -5.35 -3.94
CA LEU A 90 -8.15 -4.18 -4.47
C LEU A 90 -7.66 -2.91 -3.75
N GLY A 91 -7.37 -1.89 -4.52
CA GLY A 91 -6.86 -0.60 -4.06
C GLY A 91 -5.86 -0.01 -5.08
N GLU A 92 -5.50 1.16 -4.87
CA GLU A 92 -5.61 2.04 -3.71
C GLU A 92 -7.00 2.68 -3.67
N MET A 93 -7.69 2.57 -2.54
CA MET A 93 -9.01 3.14 -2.31
C MET A 93 -9.04 3.84 -0.94
N GLY A 94 -10.00 4.70 -0.68
CA GLY A 94 -10.11 5.36 0.61
C GLY A 94 -10.57 6.81 0.49
N LEU A 95 -9.97 7.70 1.32
CA LEU A 95 -10.36 9.11 1.37
C LEU A 95 -9.11 10.02 1.39
N ASP A 96 -9.18 11.10 0.62
CA ASP A 96 -8.18 12.17 0.59
C ASP A 96 -8.89 13.52 0.70
N TYR A 97 -8.74 14.18 1.86
CA TYR A 97 -9.34 15.49 2.10
C TYR A 97 -8.36 16.65 1.90
N HIS A 98 -7.17 16.34 1.44
CA HIS A 98 -6.18 17.34 1.10
C HIS A 98 -6.39 17.94 -0.30
N TRP A 99 -6.75 17.09 -1.27
CA TRP A 99 -7.00 17.50 -2.64
C TRP A 99 -8.50 17.74 -2.88
N ASP A 100 -8.84 18.82 -3.58
CA ASP A 100 -10.23 19.29 -3.79
C ASP A 100 -10.74 18.93 -5.21
N LYS A 101 -10.36 17.77 -5.75
CA LYS A 101 -10.85 17.31 -7.06
C LYS A 101 -12.20 16.60 -6.95
N SER A 102 -12.31 15.65 -6.04
CA SER A 102 -13.53 14.89 -5.80
C SER A 102 -14.20 15.30 -4.49
N PRO A 103 -15.51 15.65 -4.50
CA PRO A 103 -16.25 15.94 -3.28
C PRO A 103 -16.19 14.78 -2.27
N LYS A 104 -16.11 15.11 -0.97
CA LYS A 104 -15.98 14.10 0.11
C LYS A 104 -17.06 13.02 0.07
N GLU A 105 -18.31 13.39 -0.20
CA GLU A 105 -19.42 12.43 -0.25
C GLU A 105 -19.29 11.47 -1.44
N ILE A 106 -18.77 11.92 -2.57
CA ILE A 106 -18.47 11.05 -3.72
C ILE A 106 -17.32 10.11 -3.37
N GLN A 107 -16.26 10.61 -2.73
CA GLN A 107 -15.17 9.75 -2.25
C GLN A 107 -15.68 8.63 -1.32
N LYS A 108 -16.54 8.97 -0.36
CA LYS A 108 -17.14 8.01 0.57
C LYS A 108 -18.01 6.97 -0.16
N GLU A 109 -18.83 7.40 -1.12
CA GLU A 109 -19.66 6.50 -1.92
C GLU A 109 -18.79 5.51 -2.72
N VAL A 110 -17.79 6.01 -3.43
CA VAL A 110 -16.86 5.20 -4.23
C VAL A 110 -16.05 4.24 -3.34
N PHE A 111 -15.62 4.69 -2.16
CA PHE A 111 -14.92 3.85 -1.20
C PHE A 111 -15.80 2.68 -0.75
N ARG A 112 -17.07 2.91 -0.38
CA ARG A 112 -18.03 1.87 0.01
C ARG A 112 -18.28 0.86 -1.12
N LYS A 113 -18.44 1.33 -2.36
CA LYS A 113 -18.61 0.47 -3.53
C LYS A 113 -17.41 -0.47 -3.73
N GLN A 114 -16.19 0.05 -3.57
CA GLN A 114 -14.97 -0.75 -3.70
C GLN A 114 -14.80 -1.75 -2.54
N ILE A 115 -15.18 -1.40 -1.30
CA ILE A 115 -15.21 -2.36 -0.18
C ILE A 115 -16.20 -3.48 -0.47
N ALA A 116 -17.41 -3.16 -0.94
CA ALA A 116 -18.41 -4.16 -1.31
C ALA A 116 -17.90 -5.10 -2.41
N LEU A 117 -17.20 -4.56 -3.42
CA LEU A 117 -16.55 -5.35 -4.45
C LEU A 117 -15.48 -6.27 -3.87
N ALA A 118 -14.60 -5.76 -2.99
CA ALA A 118 -13.54 -6.55 -2.36
C ALA A 118 -14.11 -7.75 -1.58
N LYS A 119 -15.20 -7.55 -0.85
CA LYS A 119 -15.91 -8.63 -0.15
C LYS A 119 -16.48 -9.67 -1.12
N LYS A 120 -17.04 -9.23 -2.25
CA LYS A 120 -17.58 -10.11 -3.31
C LYS A 120 -16.48 -10.98 -3.91
N VAL A 121 -15.31 -10.40 -4.23
CA VAL A 121 -14.21 -11.12 -4.88
C VAL A 121 -13.22 -11.74 -3.90
N LYS A 122 -13.37 -11.46 -2.60
CA LYS A 122 -12.56 -12.00 -1.49
C LYS A 122 -11.08 -11.63 -1.57
N LEU A 123 -10.78 -10.42 -1.95
CA LEU A 123 -9.43 -9.87 -1.95
C LEU A 123 -9.24 -8.87 -0.81
N PRO A 124 -8.06 -8.81 -0.20
CA PRO A 124 -7.72 -7.76 0.77
C PRO A 124 -7.72 -6.39 0.09
N ILE A 125 -7.86 -5.32 0.89
CA ILE A 125 -7.92 -3.94 0.39
C ILE A 125 -6.71 -3.12 0.82
N ILE A 126 -6.28 -2.18 -0.04
CA ILE A 126 -5.21 -1.22 0.26
C ILE A 126 -5.85 0.15 0.46
N ILE A 127 -5.69 0.71 1.67
CA ILE A 127 -6.38 1.92 2.10
C ILE A 127 -5.46 3.13 2.05
N HIS A 128 -5.86 4.11 1.24
CA HIS A 128 -5.35 5.48 1.26
C HIS A 128 -6.08 6.32 2.31
N ASN A 129 -5.32 7.03 3.13
CA ASN A 129 -5.87 7.94 4.13
C ASN A 129 -5.06 9.24 4.19
N ARG A 130 -5.64 10.34 3.78
CA ARG A 130 -5.05 11.66 3.94
C ARG A 130 -6.05 12.65 4.52
N ASP A 131 -5.78 13.14 5.74
CA ASP A 131 -6.62 14.09 6.48
C ASP A 131 -8.09 13.61 6.70
N ALA A 132 -8.35 12.29 6.68
CA ALA A 132 -9.68 11.69 6.70
C ALA A 132 -9.82 10.51 7.69
N THR A 133 -8.92 10.40 8.65
CA THR A 133 -8.76 9.20 9.50
C THR A 133 -10.05 8.75 10.17
N GLN A 134 -10.84 9.68 10.74
CA GLN A 134 -12.08 9.32 11.42
C GLN A 134 -13.09 8.69 10.45
N ASP A 135 -13.33 9.33 9.31
CA ASP A 135 -14.27 8.83 8.30
C ASP A 135 -13.80 7.49 7.69
N ILE A 136 -12.49 7.31 7.50
CA ILE A 136 -11.93 6.01 7.07
C ILE A 136 -12.30 4.91 8.05
N VAL A 137 -11.99 5.11 9.34
CA VAL A 137 -12.19 4.07 10.35
C VAL A 137 -13.69 3.78 10.51
N ASP A 138 -14.53 4.81 10.53
CA ASP A 138 -15.98 4.66 10.66
C ASP A 138 -16.56 3.88 9.46
N ILE A 139 -16.14 4.18 8.21
CA ILE A 139 -16.59 3.45 7.02
C ILE A 139 -16.11 2.00 7.04
N LEU A 140 -14.85 1.73 7.42
CA LEU A 140 -14.35 0.36 7.53
C LEU A 140 -15.17 -0.48 8.52
N GLU A 141 -15.59 0.10 9.64
CA GLU A 141 -16.47 -0.56 10.61
C GLU A 141 -17.89 -0.74 10.08
N GLU A 142 -18.51 0.32 9.56
CA GLU A 142 -19.87 0.32 9.01
C GLU A 142 -20.03 -0.72 7.89
N GLU A 143 -19.04 -0.82 7.01
CA GLU A 143 -19.03 -1.77 5.88
C GLU A 143 -18.53 -3.17 6.28
N ASN A 144 -18.19 -3.41 7.56
CA ASN A 144 -17.61 -4.68 8.02
C ASN A 144 -16.41 -5.12 7.16
N ALA A 145 -15.48 -4.19 6.87
CA ALA A 145 -14.32 -4.45 6.02
C ALA A 145 -13.35 -5.48 6.63
N ALA A 146 -13.45 -5.76 7.93
CA ALA A 146 -12.72 -6.82 8.61
C ALA A 146 -12.90 -8.21 7.99
N GLU A 147 -13.99 -8.43 7.23
CA GLU A 147 -14.28 -9.67 6.51
C GLU A 147 -13.19 -10.01 5.49
N VAL A 148 -12.62 -9.01 4.82
CA VAL A 148 -11.51 -9.18 3.87
C VAL A 148 -10.19 -8.71 4.44
N GLY A 149 -10.21 -7.73 5.36
CA GLY A 149 -9.01 -7.11 5.90
C GLY A 149 -8.19 -6.38 4.84
N GLY A 150 -6.94 -6.08 5.14
CA GLY A 150 -6.09 -5.39 4.17
C GLY A 150 -4.92 -4.64 4.79
N ILE A 151 -4.59 -3.51 4.18
CA ILE A 151 -3.44 -2.69 4.52
C ILE A 151 -3.89 -1.25 4.75
N MET A 152 -3.51 -0.68 5.89
CA MET A 152 -3.45 0.77 6.06
C MET A 152 -2.11 1.25 5.48
N HIS A 153 -2.11 1.63 4.21
CA HIS A 153 -0.92 2.01 3.48
C HIS A 153 -0.37 3.36 3.97
N CYS A 154 0.95 3.51 3.92
CA CYS A 154 1.69 4.73 4.30
C CYS A 154 1.18 5.36 5.61
N PHE A 155 1.00 4.50 6.62
CA PHE A 155 0.29 4.86 7.84
C PHE A 155 0.96 6.01 8.59
N SER A 156 0.18 7.04 8.89
CA SER A 156 0.62 8.27 9.57
C SER A 156 -0.24 8.65 10.79
N GLY A 157 -1.17 7.77 11.17
CA GLY A 157 -2.05 7.93 12.33
C GLY A 157 -1.34 7.72 13.68
N SER A 158 -2.12 7.77 14.76
CA SER A 158 -1.62 7.46 16.12
C SER A 158 -1.60 5.95 16.37
N VAL A 159 -0.97 5.54 17.48
CA VAL A 159 -0.95 4.14 17.92
C VAL A 159 -2.36 3.61 18.16
N GLU A 160 -3.23 4.39 18.81
CA GLU A 160 -4.61 3.99 19.10
C GLU A 160 -5.41 3.72 17.82
N VAL A 161 -5.20 4.53 16.77
CA VAL A 161 -5.81 4.29 15.46
C VAL A 161 -5.24 3.04 14.80
N ALA A 162 -3.92 2.83 14.90
CA ALA A 162 -3.29 1.62 14.38
C ALA A 162 -3.84 0.35 15.07
N GLU A 163 -3.96 0.35 16.39
CA GLU A 163 -4.53 -0.75 17.16
C GLU A 163 -5.97 -1.04 16.73
N ARG A 164 -6.81 0.00 16.59
CA ARG A 164 -8.18 -0.14 16.10
C ARG A 164 -8.24 -0.75 14.69
N CYS A 165 -7.33 -0.37 13.79
CA CYS A 165 -7.24 -0.97 12.46
C CYS A 165 -6.78 -2.44 12.53
N VAL A 166 -5.82 -2.76 13.41
CA VAL A 166 -5.35 -4.14 13.64
C VAL A 166 -6.48 -5.04 14.15
N ASP A 167 -7.32 -4.54 15.06
CA ASP A 167 -8.50 -5.25 15.56
C ASP A 167 -9.55 -5.51 14.47
N MET A 168 -9.57 -4.68 13.41
CA MET A 168 -10.38 -4.87 12.21
C MET A 168 -9.70 -5.72 11.12
N ASN A 169 -8.67 -6.50 11.45
CA ASN A 169 -7.95 -7.36 10.50
C ASN A 169 -7.12 -6.60 9.44
N PHE A 170 -6.65 -5.37 9.76
CA PHE A 170 -5.73 -4.64 8.89
C PHE A 170 -4.29 -4.73 9.39
N LEU A 171 -3.35 -4.81 8.45
CA LEU A 171 -1.94 -4.63 8.70
C LEU A 171 -1.55 -3.16 8.51
N ILE A 172 -0.56 -2.71 9.26
CA ILE A 172 -0.07 -1.34 9.23
C ILE A 172 1.20 -1.29 8.39
N SER A 173 1.16 -0.60 7.26
CA SER A 173 2.33 -0.46 6.40
C SER A 173 3.06 0.86 6.69
N LEU A 174 4.37 0.75 6.87
CA LEU A 174 5.26 1.88 7.13
C LEU A 174 6.21 2.08 5.94
N GLY A 175 6.28 3.31 5.47
CA GLY A 175 7.13 3.71 4.35
C GLY A 175 8.24 4.68 4.76
N GLY A 176 8.83 5.35 3.78
CA GLY A 176 9.91 6.32 3.95
C GLY A 176 9.76 7.30 5.11
N PRO A 177 8.55 7.82 5.42
CA PRO A 177 8.33 8.74 6.54
C PRO A 177 8.82 8.23 7.90
N VAL A 178 8.85 6.91 8.17
CA VAL A 178 9.37 6.41 9.46
C VAL A 178 10.84 6.81 9.69
N THR A 179 11.60 7.01 8.61
CA THR A 179 13.01 7.43 8.68
C THR A 179 13.19 8.93 8.91
N PHE A 180 12.12 9.73 8.83
CA PHE A 180 12.24 11.19 8.94
C PHE A 180 12.49 11.61 10.38
N LYS A 181 13.39 12.59 10.55
CA LYS A 181 13.82 13.05 11.87
C LYS A 181 12.64 13.46 12.78
N ASN A 182 11.64 14.12 12.21
CA ASN A 182 10.50 14.69 12.93
C ASN A 182 9.22 13.85 12.84
N ALA A 183 9.27 12.64 12.30
CA ALA A 183 8.10 11.75 12.15
C ALA A 183 7.80 11.01 13.45
N LYS A 184 7.21 11.71 14.42
CA LYS A 184 6.91 11.14 15.74
C LYS A 184 5.96 9.95 15.66
N LYS A 185 4.77 10.15 15.08
CA LYS A 185 3.72 9.11 15.02
C LYS A 185 4.15 7.82 14.32
N PRO A 186 4.74 7.83 13.10
CA PRO A 186 5.20 6.60 12.46
C PRO A 186 6.24 5.83 13.30
N LYS A 187 7.09 6.55 14.05
CA LYS A 187 8.08 5.91 14.92
C LYS A 187 7.44 5.29 16.17
N GLU A 188 6.46 5.97 16.78
CA GLU A 188 5.69 5.40 17.89
C GLU A 188 4.93 4.14 17.43
N VAL A 189 4.27 4.18 16.27
CA VAL A 189 3.59 3.02 15.67
C VAL A 189 4.59 1.89 15.40
N ALA A 190 5.77 2.20 14.84
CA ALA A 190 6.80 1.20 14.62
C ALA A 190 7.24 0.50 15.90
N VAL A 191 7.28 1.20 17.04
CA VAL A 191 7.67 0.63 18.35
C VAL A 191 6.54 -0.20 18.95
N GLU A 192 5.33 0.36 19.02
CA GLU A 192 4.21 -0.17 19.80
C GLU A 192 3.46 -1.31 19.09
N ILE A 193 3.27 -1.22 17.76
CA ILE A 193 2.55 -2.25 17.02
C ILE A 193 3.40 -3.52 16.89
N PRO A 194 2.85 -4.71 17.19
CA PRO A 194 3.56 -5.99 17.02
C PRO A 194 4.09 -6.16 15.60
N LEU A 195 5.30 -6.70 15.47
CA LEU A 195 5.95 -6.85 14.16
C LEU A 195 5.13 -7.73 13.21
N GLU A 196 4.38 -8.69 13.73
CA GLU A 196 3.45 -9.56 12.99
C GLU A 196 2.26 -8.80 12.39
N LYS A 197 2.08 -7.53 12.76
CA LYS A 197 1.06 -6.63 12.23
C LYS A 197 1.62 -5.50 11.38
N LEU A 198 2.94 -5.49 11.17
CA LEU A 198 3.62 -4.49 10.35
C LEU A 198 3.93 -5.02 8.96
N LEU A 199 3.86 -4.10 7.99
CA LEU A 199 4.38 -4.23 6.64
C LEU A 199 5.33 -3.08 6.35
N ILE A 200 6.11 -3.23 5.29
CA ILE A 200 7.01 -2.20 4.79
C ILE A 200 6.74 -1.92 3.31
N GLU A 201 6.90 -0.66 2.94
CA GLU A 201 6.66 -0.20 1.58
C GLU A 201 7.57 0.95 1.20
N THR A 202 7.61 1.30 -0.08
CA THR A 202 8.27 2.52 -0.55
C THR A 202 7.31 3.65 -0.86
N ASP A 203 6.17 3.35 -1.45
CA ASP A 203 5.29 4.32 -2.11
C ASP A 203 6.04 5.11 -3.20
N CYS A 204 7.02 4.45 -3.85
CA CYS A 204 7.84 5.10 -4.87
C CYS A 204 7.02 5.45 -6.12
N PRO A 205 7.29 6.60 -6.76
CA PRO A 205 8.46 7.48 -6.65
C PRO A 205 8.43 8.52 -5.53
N TYR A 206 7.44 8.47 -4.64
CA TYR A 206 7.19 9.46 -3.59
C TYR A 206 7.90 9.09 -2.27
N LEU A 207 7.86 10.00 -1.29
CA LEU A 207 8.18 9.78 0.12
C LEU A 207 9.56 9.15 0.40
N THR A 208 10.55 9.53 -0.39
CA THR A 208 11.92 8.97 -0.32
C THR A 208 12.49 9.02 1.11
N PRO A 209 12.97 7.87 1.63
CA PRO A 209 13.52 7.80 2.98
C PRO A 209 14.82 8.59 3.15
N HIS A 210 15.15 8.95 4.39
CA HIS A 210 16.48 9.45 4.74
C HIS A 210 17.54 8.35 4.46
N PRO A 211 18.74 8.66 3.93
CA PRO A 211 19.28 10.01 3.68
C PRO A 211 18.98 10.58 2.28
N PHE A 212 18.13 9.93 1.49
CA PHE A 212 17.92 10.29 0.08
C PHE A 212 16.74 11.24 -0.16
N ARG A 213 16.20 11.88 0.87
CA ARG A 213 15.09 12.83 0.74
C ARG A 213 15.35 13.86 -0.37
N GLY A 214 14.28 14.17 -1.14
CA GLY A 214 14.36 15.08 -2.27
C GLY A 214 14.83 14.45 -3.59
N LYS A 215 15.21 13.16 -3.57
CA LYS A 215 15.45 12.35 -4.77
C LYS A 215 14.23 11.51 -5.09
N ARG A 216 14.13 10.96 -6.31
CA ARG A 216 13.12 9.98 -6.66
C ARG A 216 13.30 8.73 -5.80
N ASN A 217 12.21 8.27 -5.18
CA ASN A 217 12.17 7.01 -4.44
C ASN A 217 12.16 5.83 -5.41
N GLU A 218 12.58 4.66 -4.96
CA GLU A 218 12.57 3.40 -5.72
C GLU A 218 12.46 2.20 -4.77
N PRO A 219 12.01 1.00 -5.24
CA PRO A 219 11.81 -0.17 -4.37
C PRO A 219 13.04 -0.60 -3.58
N SER A 220 14.25 -0.35 -4.09
CA SER A 220 15.50 -0.66 -3.38
C SER A 220 15.61 0.04 -2.02
N TYR A 221 14.90 1.14 -1.82
CA TYR A 221 14.95 1.94 -0.58
C TYR A 221 14.03 1.41 0.52
N VAL A 222 13.18 0.41 0.26
CA VAL A 222 12.40 -0.26 1.33
C VAL A 222 13.33 -0.87 2.39
N LYS A 223 14.57 -1.20 2.01
CA LYS A 223 15.61 -1.66 2.93
C LYS A 223 15.85 -0.65 4.06
N LEU A 224 15.88 0.64 3.76
CA LEU A 224 16.09 1.71 4.75
C LEU A 224 14.93 1.81 5.74
N VAL A 225 13.71 1.51 5.28
CA VAL A 225 12.53 1.42 6.15
C VAL A 225 12.67 0.25 7.13
N ALA A 226 13.06 -0.93 6.63
CA ALA A 226 13.29 -2.10 7.48
C ALA A 226 14.43 -1.87 8.51
N GLU A 227 15.53 -1.21 8.09
CA GLU A 227 16.65 -0.85 8.98
C GLU A 227 16.20 0.11 10.09
N GLU A 228 15.39 1.12 9.78
CA GLU A 228 14.88 2.05 10.79
C GLU A 228 13.93 1.35 11.77
N ILE A 229 13.03 0.50 11.30
CA ILE A 229 12.13 -0.27 12.17
C ILE A 229 12.94 -1.20 13.10
N ALA A 230 13.97 -1.86 12.58
CA ALA A 230 14.87 -2.70 13.38
C ALA A 230 15.54 -1.89 14.50
N ASN A 231 16.08 -0.71 14.17
CA ASN A 231 16.68 0.19 15.14
C ASN A 231 15.68 0.65 16.21
N LEU A 232 14.47 1.02 15.81
CA LEU A 232 13.42 1.51 16.73
C LEU A 232 12.92 0.41 17.69
N LYS A 233 12.77 -0.82 17.19
CA LYS A 233 12.35 -1.98 17.99
C LYS A 233 13.49 -2.62 18.79
N GLY A 234 14.76 -2.32 18.48
CA GLY A 234 15.91 -2.95 19.10
C GLY A 234 16.07 -4.43 18.73
N ILE A 235 15.69 -4.80 17.49
CA ILE A 235 15.78 -6.16 16.92
C ILE A 235 16.69 -6.17 15.69
N SER A 236 16.96 -7.35 15.13
CA SER A 236 17.78 -7.44 13.93
C SER A 236 17.02 -7.00 12.66
N TYR A 237 17.78 -6.50 11.68
CA TYR A 237 17.23 -6.22 10.35
C TYR A 237 16.64 -7.48 9.70
N GLU A 238 17.32 -8.61 9.88
CA GLU A 238 16.91 -9.91 9.34
C GLU A 238 15.54 -10.33 9.87
N GLU A 239 15.29 -10.10 11.16
CA GLU A 239 14.01 -10.39 11.80
C GLU A 239 12.88 -9.52 11.22
N VAL A 240 13.11 -8.21 11.06
CA VAL A 240 12.14 -7.31 10.40
C VAL A 240 11.88 -7.76 8.98
N ALA A 241 12.92 -8.02 8.20
CA ALA A 241 12.81 -8.43 6.79
C ALA A 241 12.04 -9.76 6.65
N GLU A 242 12.32 -10.73 7.51
CA GLU A 242 11.66 -12.04 7.48
C GLU A 242 10.17 -11.93 7.85
N ILE A 243 9.86 -11.30 8.99
CA ILE A 243 8.49 -11.25 9.51
C ILE A 243 7.60 -10.38 8.62
N THR A 244 8.05 -9.20 8.18
CA THR A 244 7.24 -8.36 7.30
C THR A 244 7.02 -8.99 5.93
N THR A 245 8.01 -9.72 5.38
CA THR A 245 7.83 -10.50 4.15
C THR A 245 6.83 -11.64 4.35
N LYS A 246 6.89 -12.35 5.47
CA LYS A 246 5.92 -13.41 5.81
C LYS A 246 4.51 -12.84 5.94
N ASN A 247 4.35 -11.69 6.61
CA ASN A 247 3.07 -11.01 6.73
C ASN A 247 2.50 -10.65 5.35
N ALA A 248 3.31 -10.06 4.47
CA ALA A 248 2.90 -9.70 3.11
C ALA A 248 2.47 -10.92 2.30
N LYS A 249 3.27 -12.00 2.33
CA LYS A 249 2.93 -13.25 1.65
C LYS A 249 1.64 -13.86 2.15
N ALA A 250 1.42 -13.87 3.45
CA ALA A 250 0.19 -14.39 4.05
C ALA A 250 -1.04 -13.57 3.67
N LEU A 251 -0.91 -12.22 3.67
CA LEU A 251 -2.00 -11.33 3.30
C LEU A 251 -2.39 -11.48 1.83
N PHE A 252 -1.41 -11.51 0.94
CA PHE A 252 -1.63 -11.54 -0.51
C PHE A 252 -1.83 -12.97 -1.07
N GLY A 253 -1.68 -14.01 -0.24
CA GLY A 253 -1.79 -15.40 -0.68
C GLY A 253 -0.72 -15.82 -1.69
N VAL A 254 0.50 -15.26 -1.59
CA VAL A 254 1.63 -15.55 -2.49
C VAL A 254 2.70 -16.38 -1.79
N GLU A 255 3.41 -17.25 -2.56
CA GLU A 255 4.43 -18.16 -2.04
C GLU A 255 5.87 -17.57 -2.05
#